data_0dcb2946ba86681a4ba146abac60bcb0
#
_entry.id   0dcb2946ba86681a4ba146abac60bcb0
#
_cell.length_a   1.000
_cell.length_b   1.000
_cell.length_c   1.000
_cell.angle_alpha   90.00
_cell.angle_beta   90.00
_cell.angle_gamma   90.00
#
_symmetry.space_group_name_H-M   'P 1'
#
loop_
_entity.id
_entity.type
_entity.pdbx_description
1 polymer ?
#
loop_
_entity_poly.entity_id
_entity_poly.type
_entity_poly.pdbx_seq_one_letter_code
_entity_poly.pdbx_strand_id
1 'polypeptide(L)'
;RSVPYRFEPGPRNTEVLVFEPDEKSWGYSVLRFGGNVQFDADRTHSFNVILAHTWGWLNDWGAEWRTELQFGETRRAKTEWYQPLGAASPWYVLPRIEAERTGVDLYADNDGDDIPYARYNNTQVTADVSLGYEFGRLGTASVSAGYMRLYADRDIGAPGLKYRANAPFAGAEVNFDTLDNV
;
A
#
# COMPACT_ATOMS: atom_id res chain seq x y z
N ARG A 1 -10.73 26.13 -6.01
CA ARG A 1 -10.38 26.94 -4.82
C ARG A 1 -9.51 28.08 -5.27
N SER A 2 -9.85 29.34 -4.94
CA SER A 2 -9.04 30.52 -5.23
C SER A 2 -8.06 30.74 -4.08
N VAL A 3 -6.79 30.95 -4.43
CA VAL A 3 -5.79 31.43 -3.45
C VAL A 3 -6.00 32.94 -3.35
N PRO A 4 -6.25 33.51 -2.15
CA PRO A 4 -6.35 34.95 -1.99
C PRO A 4 -5.03 35.60 -2.35
N TYR A 5 -5.10 36.72 -3.06
CA TYR A 5 -3.94 37.50 -3.44
C TYR A 5 -4.20 38.97 -3.19
N ARG A 6 -3.16 39.75 -2.94
CA ARG A 6 -3.19 41.20 -2.88
C ARG A 6 -2.01 41.80 -3.60
N PHE A 7 -2.18 43.04 -4.04
CA PHE A 7 -1.11 43.84 -4.59
C PHE A 7 -0.53 44.75 -3.49
N GLU A 8 0.78 44.74 -3.37
CA GLU A 8 1.51 45.65 -2.47
C GLU A 8 2.42 46.59 -3.29
N PRO A 9 2.61 47.86 -2.84
CA PRO A 9 3.55 48.73 -3.51
C PRO A 9 4.98 48.22 -3.35
N GLY A 10 5.65 47.99 -4.49
CA GLY A 10 7.05 47.60 -4.55
C GLY A 10 7.99 48.76 -4.77
N PRO A 11 9.32 48.53 -4.71
CA PRO A 11 10.32 49.55 -4.98
C PRO A 11 10.23 49.97 -6.47
N ARG A 12 10.57 51.26 -6.72
CA ARG A 12 10.59 51.86 -8.08
C ARG A 12 9.22 51.90 -8.78
N ASN A 13 8.15 52.17 -8.03
CA ASN A 13 6.79 52.23 -8.58
C ASN A 13 6.29 50.94 -9.25
N THR A 14 6.74 49.78 -8.76
CA THR A 14 6.24 48.47 -9.17
C THR A 14 5.17 47.97 -8.19
N GLU A 15 4.29 47.10 -8.66
CA GLU A 15 3.36 46.39 -7.81
C GLU A 15 3.88 44.95 -7.59
N VAL A 16 3.87 44.48 -6.35
CA VAL A 16 4.23 43.11 -5.99
C VAL A 16 2.95 42.36 -5.71
N LEU A 17 2.78 41.22 -6.42
CA LEU A 17 1.68 40.30 -6.19
C LEU A 17 2.05 39.38 -5.03
N VAL A 18 1.33 39.51 -3.92
CA VAL A 18 1.49 38.68 -2.74
C VAL A 18 0.38 37.64 -2.71
N PHE A 19 0.77 36.36 -2.72
CA PHE A 19 -0.14 35.25 -2.49
C PHE A 19 -0.17 34.92 -1.00
N GLU A 20 -1.36 34.83 -0.44
CA GLU A 20 -1.58 34.42 0.94
C GLU A 20 -2.24 33.02 0.96
N PRO A 21 -1.46 31.94 0.84
CA PRO A 21 -2.02 30.60 0.93
C PRO A 21 -2.56 30.37 2.34
N ASP A 22 -3.84 30.05 2.45
CA ASP A 22 -4.44 29.63 3.71
C ASP A 22 -4.06 28.16 3.94
N GLU A 23 -3.06 27.94 4.78
CA GLU A 23 -2.63 26.61 5.16
C GLU A 23 -3.67 25.98 6.07
N LYS A 24 -4.21 24.85 5.65
CA LYS A 24 -5.11 24.09 6.50
C LYS A 24 -4.36 23.58 7.72
N SER A 25 -4.90 23.85 8.89
CA SER A 25 -4.36 23.39 10.19
C SER A 25 -4.48 21.87 10.41
N TRP A 26 -5.19 21.16 9.53
CA TRP A 26 -5.32 19.70 9.55
C TRP A 26 -4.86 19.10 8.23
N GLY A 27 -4.25 17.94 8.29
CA GLY A 27 -3.86 17.16 7.12
C GLY A 27 -5.05 16.78 6.22
N TYR A 28 -4.75 16.30 5.03
CA TYR A 28 -5.78 15.77 4.13
C TYR A 28 -6.12 14.33 4.50
N SER A 29 -7.37 13.96 4.25
CA SER A 29 -7.85 12.58 4.37
C SER A 29 -8.46 12.17 3.03
N VAL A 30 -7.94 11.10 2.44
CA VAL A 30 -8.40 10.58 1.15
C VAL A 30 -8.80 9.13 1.31
N LEU A 31 -10.04 8.83 0.95
CA LEU A 31 -10.56 7.47 0.85
C LEU A 31 -10.65 7.09 -0.63
N ARG A 32 -10.09 5.94 -0.99
CA ARG A 32 -10.18 5.36 -2.32
C ARG A 32 -10.81 3.97 -2.20
N PHE A 33 -11.62 3.62 -3.18
CA PHE A 33 -12.13 2.26 -3.30
C PHE A 33 -11.93 1.79 -4.74
N GLY A 34 -11.74 0.49 -4.88
CA GLY A 34 -11.56 -0.15 -6.17
C GLY A 34 -11.99 -1.61 -6.09
N GLY A 35 -12.06 -2.26 -7.22
CA GLY A 35 -12.37 -3.67 -7.26
C GLY A 35 -11.99 -4.26 -8.61
N ASN A 36 -11.73 -5.55 -8.61
CA ASN A 36 -11.58 -6.34 -9.82
C ASN A 36 -12.44 -7.59 -9.74
N VAL A 37 -12.94 -7.99 -10.88
CA VAL A 37 -13.64 -9.25 -11.06
C VAL A 37 -12.94 -9.97 -12.21
N GLN A 38 -12.51 -11.19 -11.97
CA GLN A 38 -11.87 -12.02 -12.96
C GLN A 38 -12.76 -13.24 -13.24
N PHE A 39 -13.06 -13.47 -14.51
CA PHE A 39 -13.75 -14.64 -15.00
C PHE A 39 -12.75 -15.46 -15.80
N ASP A 40 -12.56 -16.70 -15.41
CA ASP A 40 -11.80 -17.68 -16.19
C ASP A 40 -12.79 -18.66 -16.83
N ALA A 41 -12.54 -19.04 -18.09
CA ALA A 41 -13.37 -20.00 -18.81
C ALA A 41 -13.31 -21.40 -18.18
N ASP A 42 -12.24 -21.67 -17.44
CA ASP A 42 -11.96 -22.97 -16.80
C ASP A 42 -12.37 -23.07 -15.32
N ARG A 43 -13.25 -22.20 -14.77
CA ARG A 43 -13.92 -22.45 -13.45
C ARG A 43 -13.58 -21.53 -12.29
N THR A 44 -12.66 -20.59 -12.40
CA THR A 44 -12.32 -19.74 -11.26
C THR A 44 -12.92 -18.35 -11.42
N HIS A 45 -13.96 -18.07 -10.67
CA HIS A 45 -14.47 -16.70 -10.57
C HIS A 45 -13.87 -16.06 -9.31
N SER A 46 -13.03 -15.07 -9.48
CA SER A 46 -12.49 -14.33 -8.36
C SER A 46 -12.97 -12.87 -8.38
N PHE A 47 -13.23 -12.33 -7.20
CA PHE A 47 -13.49 -10.93 -7.03
C PHE A 47 -12.67 -10.39 -5.86
N ASN A 48 -12.25 -9.14 -5.96
CA ASN A 48 -11.61 -8.43 -4.87
C ASN A 48 -12.13 -7.00 -4.81
N VAL A 49 -12.40 -6.53 -3.62
CA VAL A 49 -12.74 -5.15 -3.32
C VAL A 49 -11.64 -4.56 -2.44
N ILE A 50 -11.13 -3.40 -2.81
CA ILE A 50 -10.05 -2.71 -2.11
C ILE A 50 -10.57 -1.38 -1.58
N LEU A 51 -10.30 -1.13 -0.31
CA LEU A 51 -10.54 0.14 0.37
C LEU A 51 -9.19 0.66 0.87
N ALA A 52 -8.80 1.84 0.43
CA ALA A 52 -7.56 2.47 0.85
C ALA A 52 -7.83 3.86 1.44
N HIS A 53 -7.27 4.11 2.61
CA HIS A 53 -7.34 5.38 3.31
C HIS A 53 -5.94 5.95 3.49
N THR A 54 -5.78 7.22 3.16
CA THR A 54 -4.55 7.98 3.40
C THR A 54 -4.88 9.21 4.22
N TRP A 55 -4.23 9.35 5.36
CA TRP A 55 -4.26 10.53 6.19
C TRP A 55 -2.88 11.18 6.15
N GLY A 56 -2.77 12.34 5.50
CA GLY A 56 -1.51 13.04 5.28
C GLY A 56 -1.35 14.28 6.12
N TRP A 57 -0.14 14.84 6.12
CA TRP A 57 0.26 16.00 6.90
C TRP A 57 0.06 15.81 8.41
N LEU A 58 0.44 14.65 8.93
CA LEU A 58 0.30 14.33 10.36
C LEU A 58 1.33 15.06 11.24
N ASN A 59 2.37 15.61 10.62
CA ASN A 59 3.35 16.49 11.26
C ASN A 59 3.92 17.48 10.24
N ASP A 60 4.77 18.41 10.71
CA ASP A 60 5.38 19.48 9.92
C ASP A 60 6.30 18.97 8.79
N TRP A 61 6.68 17.72 8.82
CA TRP A 61 7.50 17.08 7.77
C TRP A 61 6.67 16.35 6.71
N GLY A 62 5.33 16.38 6.83
CA GLY A 62 4.44 15.77 5.88
C GLY A 62 4.26 14.26 6.06
N ALA A 63 4.29 13.77 7.30
CA ALA A 63 4.04 12.36 7.56
C ALA A 63 2.64 11.93 7.10
N GLU A 64 2.52 10.68 6.67
CA GLU A 64 1.27 10.09 6.21
C GLU A 64 1.03 8.73 6.86
N TRP A 65 -0.22 8.49 7.21
CA TRP A 65 -0.69 7.17 7.60
C TRP A 65 -1.55 6.60 6.48
N ARG A 66 -1.15 5.45 5.96
CA ARG A 66 -1.84 4.76 4.88
C ARG A 66 -2.35 3.42 5.38
N THR A 67 -3.61 3.12 5.10
CA THR A 67 -4.23 1.85 5.45
C THR A 67 -4.95 1.31 4.23
N GLU A 68 -4.79 0.02 3.94
CA GLU A 68 -5.44 -0.66 2.85
C GLU A 68 -6.08 -1.95 3.35
N LEU A 69 -7.33 -2.16 2.97
CA LEU A 69 -8.10 -3.36 3.24
C LEU A 69 -8.55 -3.95 1.91
N GLN A 70 -8.36 -5.25 1.75
CA GLN A 70 -8.84 -6.01 0.60
C GLN A 70 -9.72 -7.15 1.07
N PHE A 71 -10.85 -7.32 0.40
CA PHE A 71 -11.84 -8.36 0.67
C PHE A 71 -12.17 -9.10 -0.61
N GLY A 72 -12.31 -10.42 -0.53
CA GLY A 72 -12.63 -11.28 -1.63
C GLY A 72 -11.86 -12.60 -1.55
N GLU A 73 -11.34 -13.05 -2.66
CA GLU A 73 -10.49 -14.24 -2.79
C GLU A 73 -9.24 -14.10 -1.91
N THR A 74 -8.59 -12.96 -2.01
CA THR A 74 -7.51 -12.56 -1.10
C THR A 74 -8.05 -11.57 -0.08
N ARG A 75 -7.84 -11.86 1.20
CA ARG A 75 -8.13 -10.93 2.29
C ARG A 75 -6.81 -10.34 2.77
N ARG A 76 -6.67 -9.02 2.67
CA ARG A 76 -5.45 -8.32 3.06
C ARG A 76 -5.79 -7.11 3.91
N ALA A 77 -5.00 -6.91 4.95
CA ALA A 77 -4.98 -5.68 5.74
C ALA A 77 -3.54 -5.20 5.81
N LYS A 78 -3.29 -3.98 5.33
CA LYS A 78 -1.98 -3.35 5.34
C LYS A 78 -2.09 -1.98 5.99
N THR A 79 -1.13 -1.65 6.85
CA THR A 79 -0.96 -0.32 7.38
C THR A 79 0.50 0.08 7.35
N GLU A 80 0.76 1.34 6.99
CA GLU A 80 2.10 1.88 6.88
C GLU A 80 2.13 3.34 7.33
N TRP A 81 3.24 3.72 7.92
CA TRP A 81 3.52 5.09 8.32
C TRP A 81 4.68 5.62 7.48
N TYR A 82 4.39 6.53 6.57
CA TYR A 82 5.42 7.23 5.79
C TYR A 82 5.91 8.44 6.59
N GLN A 83 7.19 8.49 6.90
CA GLN A 83 7.82 9.55 7.67
C GLN A 83 9.00 10.14 6.91
N PRO A 84 8.87 11.32 6.29
CA PRO A 84 10.02 12.08 5.80
C PRO A 84 10.97 12.43 6.95
N LEU A 85 12.27 12.44 6.69
CA LEU A 85 13.30 12.77 7.67
C LEU A 85 13.65 14.26 7.68
N GLY A 86 12.70 15.12 7.30
CA GLY A 86 12.78 16.58 7.27
C GLY A 86 11.88 17.15 6.18
N ALA A 87 11.47 18.42 6.31
CA ALA A 87 10.52 19.08 5.40
C ALA A 87 10.98 19.14 3.93
N ALA A 88 12.28 19.15 3.66
CA ALA A 88 12.86 19.13 2.32
C ALA A 88 13.84 17.96 2.12
N SER A 89 13.79 16.95 2.98
CA SER A 89 14.65 15.79 2.90
C SER A 89 14.13 14.81 1.85
N PRO A 90 14.97 14.29 0.96
CA PRO A 90 14.58 13.20 0.07
C PRO A 90 14.56 11.83 0.78
N TRP A 91 15.00 11.76 2.03
CA TRP A 91 15.02 10.52 2.81
C TRP A 91 13.73 10.35 3.59
N TYR A 92 13.24 9.11 3.66
CA TYR A 92 12.08 8.74 4.47
C TYR A 92 12.26 7.38 5.14
N VAL A 93 11.52 7.17 6.21
CA VAL A 93 11.36 5.87 6.87
C VAL A 93 9.91 5.44 6.75
N LEU A 94 9.68 4.15 6.50
CA LEU A 94 8.36 3.58 6.28
C LEU A 94 8.23 2.24 7.02
N PRO A 95 7.85 2.24 8.31
CA PRO A 95 7.38 1.04 8.99
C PRO A 95 6.04 0.57 8.40
N ARG A 96 5.90 -0.75 8.21
CA ARG A 96 4.74 -1.40 7.62
C ARG A 96 4.38 -2.68 8.36
N ILE A 97 3.10 -2.93 8.48
CA ILE A 97 2.54 -4.20 8.91
C ILE A 97 1.49 -4.61 7.90
N GLU A 98 1.56 -5.87 7.48
CA GLU A 98 0.64 -6.45 6.52
C GLU A 98 0.24 -7.85 6.97
N ALA A 99 -1.06 -8.16 6.87
CA ALA A 99 -1.60 -9.49 7.06
C ALA A 99 -2.40 -9.87 5.82
N GLU A 100 -2.08 -10.99 5.21
CA GLU A 100 -2.75 -11.51 4.02
C GLU A 100 -3.19 -12.94 4.26
N ARG A 101 -4.40 -13.27 3.76
CA ARG A 101 -4.92 -14.63 3.74
C ARG A 101 -5.47 -14.95 2.36
N THR A 102 -4.97 -16.04 1.77
CA THR A 102 -5.36 -16.54 0.45
C THR A 102 -5.75 -18.00 0.55
N GLY A 103 -6.88 -18.36 -0.05
CA GLY A 103 -7.31 -19.74 -0.23
C GLY A 103 -6.68 -20.35 -1.49
N VAL A 104 -6.23 -21.60 -1.39
CA VAL A 104 -5.75 -22.39 -2.53
C VAL A 104 -6.56 -23.68 -2.61
N ASP A 105 -7.30 -23.82 -3.68
CA ASP A 105 -8.10 -25.03 -3.96
C ASP A 105 -7.27 -26.03 -4.76
N LEU A 106 -7.29 -27.28 -4.35
CA LEU A 106 -6.68 -28.39 -5.07
C LEU A 106 -7.78 -29.28 -5.67
N TYR A 107 -7.69 -29.50 -6.98
CA TYR A 107 -8.60 -30.35 -7.75
C TYR A 107 -7.92 -31.64 -8.12
N ALA A 108 -8.67 -32.75 -8.15
CA ALA A 108 -8.16 -34.04 -8.66
C ALA A 108 -8.16 -34.05 -10.19
N ASP A 109 -7.08 -34.51 -10.78
CA ASP A 109 -6.81 -34.44 -12.23
C ASP A 109 -7.73 -35.34 -13.09
N ASN A 110 -8.58 -36.22 -12.48
CA ASN A 110 -9.26 -37.31 -13.17
C ASN A 110 -10.80 -37.32 -13.17
N ASP A 111 -11.43 -36.46 -12.40
CA ASP A 111 -12.89 -36.44 -12.34
C ASP A 111 -13.38 -35.05 -12.73
N GLY A 112 -14.07 -34.93 -13.83
CA GLY A 112 -14.65 -33.65 -14.29
C GLY A 112 -15.55 -32.92 -13.28
N ASP A 113 -15.39 -33.17 -12.01
CA ASP A 113 -16.08 -32.55 -10.89
C ASP A 113 -15.38 -31.26 -10.45
N ASP A 114 -16.13 -30.17 -10.44
CA ASP A 114 -15.72 -28.83 -10.01
C ASP A 114 -15.54 -28.71 -8.48
N ILE A 115 -15.46 -29.82 -7.76
CA ILE A 115 -15.37 -29.84 -6.31
C ILE A 115 -13.90 -30.01 -5.88
N PRO A 116 -13.32 -29.04 -5.19
CA PRO A 116 -11.95 -29.18 -4.70
C PRO A 116 -11.88 -30.32 -3.67
N TYR A 117 -10.97 -31.26 -3.85
CA TYR A 117 -10.76 -32.33 -2.87
C TYR A 117 -10.03 -31.83 -1.62
N ALA A 118 -9.33 -30.70 -1.71
CA ALA A 118 -8.71 -30.03 -0.58
C ALA A 118 -8.64 -28.52 -0.79
N ARG A 119 -8.83 -27.78 0.32
CA ARG A 119 -8.61 -26.33 0.36
C ARG A 119 -7.60 -26.01 1.46
N TYR A 120 -6.61 -25.19 1.14
CA TYR A 120 -5.62 -24.67 2.08
C TYR A 120 -5.80 -23.18 2.21
N ASN A 121 -5.82 -22.70 3.44
CA ASN A 121 -5.73 -21.28 3.74
C ASN A 121 -4.28 -20.94 4.12
N ASN A 122 -3.66 -20.10 3.34
CA ASN A 122 -2.35 -19.56 3.61
C ASN A 122 -2.49 -18.17 4.22
N THR A 123 -1.98 -18.00 5.43
CA THR A 123 -1.99 -16.72 6.14
C THR A 123 -0.56 -16.26 6.33
N GLN A 124 -0.24 -15.08 5.82
CA GLN A 124 1.06 -14.44 5.95
C GLN A 124 0.91 -13.15 6.75
N VAL A 125 1.77 -12.97 7.74
CA VAL A 125 1.89 -11.72 8.49
C VAL A 125 3.31 -11.21 8.34
N THR A 126 3.47 -9.99 7.86
CA THR A 126 4.76 -9.33 7.61
C THR A 126 4.83 -8.04 8.40
N ALA A 127 5.95 -7.80 9.05
CA ALA A 127 6.28 -6.53 9.67
C ALA A 127 7.69 -6.12 9.22
N ASP A 128 7.82 -4.93 8.67
CA ASP A 128 9.09 -4.43 8.14
C ASP A 128 9.25 -2.92 8.31
N VAL A 129 10.49 -2.47 8.15
CA VAL A 129 10.84 -1.07 8.08
C VAL A 129 11.70 -0.85 6.83
N SER A 130 11.34 0.14 6.04
CA SER A 130 12.10 0.59 4.89
C SER A 130 12.75 1.95 5.15
N LEU A 131 13.98 2.11 4.69
CA LEU A 131 14.65 3.41 4.53
C LEU A 131 14.71 3.70 3.04
N GLY A 132 14.10 4.79 2.61
CA GLY A 132 14.00 5.14 1.21
C GLY A 132 14.55 6.53 0.89
N TYR A 133 14.83 6.72 -0.39
CA TYR A 133 15.31 7.96 -0.98
C TYR A 133 14.47 8.28 -2.22
N GLU A 134 14.00 9.51 -2.32
CA GLU A 134 13.22 10.02 -3.46
C GLU A 134 14.13 10.78 -4.43
N PHE A 135 14.13 10.38 -5.69
CA PHE A 135 14.82 11.09 -6.78
C PHE A 135 13.95 12.19 -7.41
N GLY A 136 13.09 12.80 -6.63
CA GLY A 136 12.09 13.75 -7.10
C GLY A 136 11.07 13.06 -8.03
N ARG A 137 10.94 13.57 -9.28
CA ARG A 137 9.98 13.00 -10.25
C ARG A 137 10.44 11.70 -10.91
N LEU A 138 11.69 11.32 -10.75
CA LEU A 138 12.23 10.15 -11.41
C LEU A 138 11.89 8.83 -10.70
N GLY A 139 11.52 8.89 -9.42
CA GLY A 139 11.17 7.69 -8.68
C GLY A 139 11.77 7.61 -7.29
N THR A 140 11.86 6.39 -6.77
CA THR A 140 12.32 6.10 -5.41
C THR A 140 13.27 4.91 -5.39
N ALA A 141 14.19 4.88 -4.44
CA ALA A 141 14.92 3.67 -4.07
C ALA A 141 14.79 3.43 -2.57
N SER A 142 14.69 2.18 -2.16
CA SER A 142 14.59 1.82 -0.75
C SER A 142 15.30 0.52 -0.43
N VAL A 143 15.71 0.39 0.83
CA VAL A 143 16.15 -0.86 1.44
C VAL A 143 15.23 -1.16 2.61
N SER A 144 14.86 -2.43 2.76
CA SER A 144 13.94 -2.89 3.79
C SER A 144 14.52 -4.05 4.58
N ALA A 145 14.13 -4.16 5.83
CA ALA A 145 14.37 -5.32 6.67
C ALA A 145 13.13 -5.62 7.50
N GLY A 146 12.82 -6.88 7.68
CA GLY A 146 11.60 -7.29 8.35
C GLY A 146 11.58 -8.74 8.75
N TYR A 147 10.39 -9.14 9.20
CA TYR A 147 10.11 -10.47 9.65
C TYR A 147 8.76 -10.94 9.13
N MET A 148 8.73 -12.14 8.59
CA MET A 148 7.53 -12.76 8.04
C MET A 148 7.16 -14.02 8.83
N ARG A 149 5.88 -14.18 9.09
CA ARG A 149 5.28 -15.41 9.62
C ARG A 149 4.30 -15.96 8.62
N LEU A 150 4.44 -17.23 8.33
CA LEU A 150 3.58 -17.99 7.43
C LEU A 150 2.85 -19.08 8.21
N TYR A 151 1.54 -19.17 8.02
CA TYR A 151 0.69 -20.22 8.55
C TYR A 151 -0.09 -20.83 7.39
N ALA A 152 0.03 -22.13 7.21
CA ALA A 152 -0.81 -22.87 6.28
C ALA A 152 -1.70 -23.82 7.08
N ASP A 153 -2.98 -23.60 7.02
CA ASP A 153 -4.01 -24.46 7.61
C ASP A 153 -4.89 -25.03 6.52
N ARG A 154 -5.27 -26.29 6.68
CA ARG A 154 -6.21 -26.94 5.80
C ARG A 154 -7.64 -26.64 6.24
N ASP A 155 -8.49 -26.27 5.30
CA ASP A 155 -9.90 -25.96 5.52
C ASP A 155 -10.81 -27.15 5.14
N ILE A 156 -10.54 -27.82 4.00
CA ILE A 156 -11.32 -28.95 3.47
C ILE A 156 -10.39 -30.12 3.20
N GLY A 157 -10.87 -31.35 3.47
CA GLY A 157 -10.21 -32.64 3.17
C GLY A 157 -9.70 -33.37 4.42
N ALA A 158 -8.99 -34.51 4.24
CA ALA A 158 -8.47 -35.31 5.35
C ALA A 158 -7.44 -34.53 6.21
N PRO A 159 -7.24 -34.83 7.50
CA PRO A 159 -6.31 -34.11 8.36
C PRO A 159 -4.93 -33.99 7.71
N GLY A 160 -4.47 -32.77 7.46
CA GLY A 160 -3.24 -32.48 6.75
C GLY A 160 -2.18 -31.81 7.64
N LEU A 161 -1.02 -31.60 7.07
CA LEU A 161 0.08 -30.92 7.72
C LEU A 161 -0.29 -29.46 7.98
N LYS A 162 -0.19 -29.05 9.25
CA LYS A 162 -0.14 -27.64 9.62
C LYS A 162 1.30 -27.17 9.48
N TYR A 163 1.50 -26.16 8.67
CA TYR A 163 2.83 -25.61 8.42
C TYR A 163 2.95 -24.24 9.09
N ARG A 164 4.06 -24.02 9.77
CA ARG A 164 4.44 -22.71 10.30
C ARG A 164 5.88 -22.43 9.93
N ALA A 165 6.10 -21.28 9.33
CA ALA A 165 7.45 -20.79 9.07
C ALA A 165 7.57 -19.35 9.57
N ASN A 166 8.77 -19.04 10.02
CA ASN A 166 9.15 -17.70 10.41
C ASN A 166 10.47 -17.39 9.72
N ALA A 167 10.57 -16.26 9.06
CA ALA A 167 11.79 -15.86 8.35
C ALA A 167 12.06 -14.36 8.51
N PRO A 168 13.26 -13.95 8.89
CA PRO A 168 13.72 -12.61 8.66
C PRO A 168 13.97 -12.43 7.15
N PHE A 169 13.81 -11.21 6.66
CA PHE A 169 14.14 -10.87 5.28
C PHE A 169 14.76 -9.48 5.20
N ALA A 170 15.51 -9.26 4.14
CA ALA A 170 15.96 -7.95 3.71
C ALA A 170 15.73 -7.83 2.20
N GLY A 171 15.47 -6.64 1.73
CA GLY A 171 15.19 -6.36 0.34
C GLY A 171 15.68 -4.98 -0.08
N ALA A 172 15.79 -4.79 -1.39
CA ALA A 172 16.00 -3.50 -2.00
C ALA A 172 15.04 -3.35 -3.18
N GLU A 173 14.49 -2.17 -3.34
CA GLU A 173 13.55 -1.83 -4.40
C GLU A 173 13.97 -0.52 -5.04
N VAL A 174 13.86 -0.45 -6.36
CA VAL A 174 14.01 0.79 -7.12
C VAL A 174 12.81 0.91 -8.04
N ASN A 175 12.10 2.02 -7.91
CA ASN A 175 10.93 2.32 -8.73
C ASN A 175 11.22 3.58 -9.55
N PHE A 176 11.10 3.48 -10.87
CA PHE A 176 11.22 4.61 -11.77
C PHE A 176 9.85 4.97 -12.32
N ASP A 177 9.46 6.23 -12.17
CA ASP A 177 8.27 6.80 -12.80
C ASP A 177 8.71 7.70 -13.95
N THR A 178 8.55 7.19 -15.17
CA THR A 178 8.89 7.92 -16.42
C THR A 178 7.66 8.45 -17.15
N LEU A 179 6.48 8.32 -16.53
CA LEU A 179 5.24 8.85 -17.09
C LEU A 179 5.19 10.35 -16.88
N ASP A 180 5.56 11.11 -17.94
CA ASP A 180 5.23 12.51 -18.04
C ASP A 180 3.69 12.64 -18.08
N ASN A 181 3.10 13.09 -16.99
CA ASN A 181 1.72 13.55 -17.00
C ASN A 181 1.66 14.84 -17.84
N VAL A 182 1.30 14.70 -19.12
CA VAL A 182 0.94 15.79 -20.01
C VAL A 182 -0.42 16.37 -19.62
#